data_b1d041fdec9f37a02baa5a7cde18f5e6
#
_entry.id   b1d041fdec9f37a02baa5a7cde18f5e6
#
_cell.length_a   1.000
_cell.length_b   1.000
_cell.length_c   1.000
_cell.angle_alpha   90.00
_cell.angle_beta   90.00
_cell.angle_gamma   90.00
#
_symmetry.space_group_name_H-M   'P 1'
#
loop_
_entity.id
_entity.type
_entity.pdbx_description
1 polymer ?
#
loop_
_entity_poly.entity_id
_entity_poly.type
_entity_poly.pdbx_seq_one_letter_code
_entity_poly.pdbx_strand_id
1 'polypeptide(L)'
;MKRFVSLSVASLFLLVAACSAGNSAVECDPLVAHPKGAFEFDPQVDESLPESWRTEFPVILATLQAVAPISPCLHDQREDPAKSPMKIYAWQDVVDNPWEAERPGMEGMSVSGDGRDTWMVLEIEANDFASGSLHIYSVVAHEYWHVYQRGAWMGQGLSYPDWMWEGGAKVLEELYVSEHYGQSEFDRNLFPVAATALANPSDFGLYAFKGGAVGGEYDRNYTTSAFMLLALAKELQERQGLTEVESLGLVLKAPAPRGSETPFLDVFGMSLEEFYASLAQYPAVASGEDWFEGDVIDASVVMPSKGLTLEEILQPAE
;
A
#
# COMPACT_ATOMS: atom_id res chain seq x y z
N MET A 1 -14.58 -49.06 71.16
CA MET A 1 -14.37 -48.78 69.73
C MET A 1 -14.26 -47.30 69.52
N LYS A 2 -13.02 -46.75 69.50
CA LYS A 2 -12.74 -45.28 69.22
C LYS A 2 -12.14 -45.19 67.85
N ARG A 3 -12.79 -44.44 66.95
CA ARG A 3 -12.30 -44.17 65.59
C ARG A 3 -11.44 -42.92 65.63
N PHE A 4 -10.18 -43.02 65.26
CA PHE A 4 -9.30 -41.87 65.03
C PHE A 4 -9.59 -41.31 63.63
N VAL A 5 -9.84 -40.04 63.57
CA VAL A 5 -9.95 -39.28 62.33
C VAL A 5 -8.60 -38.59 62.15
N SER A 6 -7.86 -38.95 61.10
CA SER A 6 -6.60 -38.36 60.74
C SER A 6 -6.89 -37.15 59.84
N LEU A 7 -6.54 -35.92 60.30
CA LEU A 7 -6.55 -34.71 59.50
C LEU A 7 -5.21 -34.62 58.74
N SER A 8 -5.27 -34.77 57.42
CA SER A 8 -4.14 -34.44 56.56
C SER A 8 -4.18 -32.96 56.20
N VAL A 9 -3.17 -32.27 56.69
CA VAL A 9 -2.90 -30.86 56.29
C VAL A 9 -2.21 -30.87 54.93
N ALA A 10 -2.92 -30.46 53.89
CA ALA A 10 -2.34 -30.26 52.60
C ALA A 10 -1.70 -28.87 52.55
N SER A 11 -0.38 -28.84 52.54
CA SER A 11 0.39 -27.60 52.34
C SER A 11 0.27 -27.15 50.91
N LEU A 12 -0.47 -26.04 50.68
CA LEU A 12 -0.62 -25.39 49.40
C LEU A 12 0.67 -24.55 49.16
N PHE A 13 1.59 -25.07 48.36
CA PHE A 13 2.70 -24.27 47.83
C PHE A 13 2.16 -23.35 46.77
N LEU A 14 2.05 -22.04 47.09
CA LEU A 14 1.88 -20.99 46.09
C LEU A 14 3.21 -20.87 45.32
N LEU A 15 3.25 -21.42 44.12
CA LEU A 15 4.26 -21.04 43.14
C LEU A 15 3.92 -19.65 42.64
N VAL A 16 4.60 -18.66 43.16
CA VAL A 16 4.67 -17.33 42.55
C VAL A 16 5.51 -17.48 41.31
N ALA A 17 4.84 -17.67 40.16
CA ALA A 17 5.46 -17.50 38.85
C ALA A 17 5.82 -16.02 38.74
N ALA A 18 7.10 -15.68 38.95
CA ALA A 18 7.66 -14.40 38.55
C ALA A 18 7.51 -14.35 37.00
N CYS A 19 6.49 -13.62 36.52
CA CYS A 19 6.47 -13.16 35.15
C CYS A 19 7.68 -12.24 34.99
N SER A 20 8.82 -12.78 34.54
CA SER A 20 9.80 -11.97 33.87
C SER A 20 9.07 -11.37 32.67
N ALA A 21 8.83 -10.06 32.73
CA ALA A 21 8.46 -9.28 31.57
C ALA A 21 9.68 -9.32 30.62
N GLY A 22 9.83 -10.42 29.91
CA GLY A 22 10.60 -10.44 28.68
C GLY A 22 9.86 -9.51 27.74
N ASN A 23 10.54 -8.46 27.28
CA ASN A 23 10.17 -7.73 26.09
C ASN A 23 10.09 -8.77 24.93
N SER A 24 8.99 -9.47 24.81
CA SER A 24 8.67 -10.14 23.58
C SER A 24 8.42 -8.99 22.60
N ALA A 25 9.37 -8.78 21.69
CA ALA A 25 9.12 -8.00 20.50
C ALA A 25 7.74 -8.41 20.00
N VAL A 26 6.81 -7.47 19.93
CA VAL A 26 5.46 -7.72 19.44
C VAL A 26 5.65 -8.20 18.01
N GLU A 27 5.51 -9.50 17.80
CA GLU A 27 5.63 -10.08 16.48
C GLU A 27 4.50 -9.47 15.65
N CYS A 28 4.86 -8.59 14.72
CA CYS A 28 3.91 -7.98 13.83
C CYS A 28 3.30 -9.07 12.95
N ASP A 29 2.09 -9.46 13.23
CA ASP A 29 1.31 -10.30 12.36
C ASP A 29 0.45 -9.39 11.48
N PRO A 30 0.69 -9.34 10.17
CA PRO A 30 -0.10 -8.50 9.26
C PRO A 30 -1.58 -8.90 9.19
N LEU A 31 -1.92 -10.10 9.67
CA LEU A 31 -3.29 -10.57 9.76
C LEU A 31 -3.97 -10.23 11.10
N VAL A 32 -3.22 -9.71 12.07
CA VAL A 32 -3.75 -9.29 13.36
C VAL A 32 -3.79 -7.77 13.42
N ALA A 33 -4.96 -7.21 13.69
CA ALA A 33 -5.12 -5.77 13.89
C ALA A 33 -4.17 -5.29 15.02
N HIS A 34 -3.22 -4.43 14.65
CA HIS A 34 -2.36 -3.77 15.62
C HIS A 34 -3.06 -2.52 16.15
N PRO A 35 -2.79 -2.13 17.40
CA PRO A 35 -3.39 -0.91 17.96
C PRO A 35 -3.12 0.29 17.03
N LYS A 36 -4.17 1.00 16.66
CA LYS A 36 -4.04 2.27 15.93
C LYS A 36 -3.13 3.21 16.73
N GLY A 37 -2.21 3.89 16.06
CA GLY A 37 -1.27 4.82 16.69
C GLY A 37 0.02 4.20 17.25
N ALA A 38 0.26 2.89 17.02
CA ALA A 38 1.54 2.27 17.39
C ALA A 38 2.67 2.63 16.42
N PHE A 39 2.36 3.19 15.26
CA PHE A 39 3.32 3.62 14.25
C PHE A 39 3.36 5.15 14.18
N GLU A 40 4.55 5.71 14.36
CA GLU A 40 4.75 7.15 14.39
C GLU A 40 5.61 7.60 13.21
N PHE A 41 5.26 8.75 12.64
CA PHE A 41 6.07 9.45 11.65
C PHE A 41 6.74 10.67 12.27
N ASP A 42 7.96 10.98 11.80
CA ASP A 42 8.73 12.19 12.13
C ASP A 42 8.91 13.01 10.83
N PRO A 43 7.94 13.87 10.45
CA PRO A 43 8.03 14.65 9.24
C PRO A 43 9.10 15.74 9.32
N GLN A 44 10.03 15.72 8.38
CA GLN A 44 11.02 16.74 8.09
C GLN A 44 10.54 17.50 6.84
N VAL A 45 9.86 18.62 7.02
CA VAL A 45 9.23 19.38 5.93
C VAL A 45 9.96 20.69 5.72
N ASP A 46 10.50 20.86 4.52
CA ASP A 46 11.24 22.06 4.14
C ASP A 46 10.32 23.25 3.84
N GLU A 47 10.81 24.46 4.09
CA GLU A 47 10.06 25.71 3.86
C GLU A 47 9.86 26.03 2.38
N SER A 48 10.55 25.36 1.45
CA SER A 48 10.31 25.46 0.01
C SER A 48 8.90 25.05 -0.38
N LEU A 49 8.29 24.14 0.39
CA LEU A 49 6.90 23.73 0.16
C LEU A 49 5.90 24.82 0.57
N PRO A 50 4.84 25.09 -0.23
CA PRO A 50 3.81 26.06 0.11
C PRO A 50 3.15 25.80 1.46
N GLU A 51 2.78 26.85 2.19
CA GLU A 51 2.11 26.73 3.50
C GLU A 51 0.80 25.92 3.43
N SER A 52 0.05 26.04 2.33
CA SER A 52 -1.15 25.25 2.11
C SER A 52 -0.86 23.74 2.10
N TRP A 53 0.20 23.32 1.42
CA TRP A 53 0.62 21.92 1.39
C TRP A 53 1.11 21.46 2.77
N ARG A 54 1.95 22.28 3.41
CA ARG A 54 2.46 21.96 4.77
C ARG A 54 1.36 21.82 5.82
N THR A 55 0.23 22.50 5.60
CA THR A 55 -0.95 22.40 6.47
C THR A 55 -1.77 21.14 6.16
N GLU A 56 -1.90 20.78 4.89
CA GLU A 56 -2.71 19.64 4.44
C GLU A 56 -2.00 18.29 4.69
N PHE A 57 -0.70 18.25 4.52
CA PHE A 57 0.11 17.04 4.65
C PHE A 57 -0.14 16.24 5.94
N PRO A 58 -0.09 16.83 7.16
CA PRO A 58 -0.41 16.09 8.38
C PRO A 58 -1.86 15.62 8.44
N VAL A 59 -2.80 16.31 7.77
CA VAL A 59 -4.21 15.89 7.68
C VAL A 59 -4.32 14.62 6.85
N ILE A 60 -3.62 14.59 5.70
CA ILE A 60 -3.56 13.38 4.84
C ILE A 60 -3.03 12.19 5.63
N LEU A 61 -1.88 12.35 6.30
CA LEU A 61 -1.30 11.26 7.10
C LEU A 61 -2.24 10.78 8.20
N ALA A 62 -2.86 11.70 8.93
CA ALA A 62 -3.80 11.35 10.00
C ALA A 62 -5.04 10.61 9.46
N THR A 63 -5.56 11.05 8.31
CA THR A 63 -6.70 10.41 7.65
C THR A 63 -6.34 8.97 7.24
N LEU A 64 -5.20 8.78 6.58
CA LEU A 64 -4.74 7.46 6.16
C LEU A 64 -4.48 6.53 7.35
N GLN A 65 -3.88 7.03 8.42
CA GLN A 65 -3.69 6.25 9.65
C GLN A 65 -5.02 5.87 10.33
N ALA A 66 -6.05 6.70 10.19
CA ALA A 66 -7.37 6.40 10.74
C ALA A 66 -8.11 5.30 9.97
N VAL A 67 -7.96 5.25 8.65
CA VAL A 67 -8.65 4.28 7.80
C VAL A 67 -7.84 3.01 7.55
N ALA A 68 -6.51 3.05 7.67
CA ALA A 68 -5.68 1.87 7.52
C ALA A 68 -6.13 0.75 8.46
N PRO A 69 -6.27 -0.50 7.97
CA PRO A 69 -6.83 -1.60 8.76
C PRO A 69 -5.90 -2.00 9.91
N ILE A 70 -4.61 -1.84 9.73
CA ILE A 70 -3.57 -2.11 10.72
C ILE A 70 -2.51 -1.00 10.67
N SER A 71 -1.77 -0.83 11.76
CA SER A 71 -0.57 0.00 11.73
C SER A 71 0.50 -0.67 10.87
N PRO A 72 1.27 0.09 10.06
CA PRO A 72 2.41 -0.46 9.34
C PRO A 72 3.38 -1.16 10.31
N CYS A 73 3.95 -2.26 9.85
CA CYS A 73 4.75 -3.15 10.67
C CYS A 73 6.19 -3.21 10.14
N LEU A 74 6.94 -2.14 10.28
CA LEU A 74 8.33 -2.09 9.85
C LEU A 74 9.26 -2.73 10.89
N HIS A 75 10.27 -3.43 10.39
CA HIS A 75 11.19 -4.23 11.18
C HIS A 75 12.00 -3.41 12.18
N ASP A 76 12.45 -2.22 11.80
CA ASP A 76 13.22 -1.31 12.62
C ASP A 76 12.47 -0.85 13.88
N GLN A 77 11.18 -0.54 13.72
CA GLN A 77 10.34 -0.11 14.85
C GLN A 77 9.98 -1.26 15.79
N ARG A 78 9.97 -2.50 15.29
CA ARG A 78 9.73 -3.70 16.12
C ARG A 78 10.90 -4.07 17.00
N GLU A 79 12.12 -4.00 16.43
CA GLU A 79 13.33 -4.44 17.14
C GLU A 79 13.93 -3.35 18.02
N ASP A 80 13.77 -2.09 17.63
CA ASP A 80 14.32 -0.96 18.36
C ASP A 80 13.33 0.21 18.39
N PRO A 81 12.49 0.31 19.43
CA PRO A 81 11.58 1.44 19.59
C PRO A 81 12.26 2.82 19.63
N ALA A 82 13.58 2.87 19.86
CA ALA A 82 14.34 4.12 19.80
C ALA A 82 14.60 4.59 18.36
N LYS A 83 14.39 3.73 17.35
CA LYS A 83 14.41 4.09 15.93
C LYS A 83 13.05 4.52 15.38
N SER A 84 11.99 4.40 16.14
CA SER A 84 10.72 5.06 15.93
C SER A 84 10.84 6.52 16.35
N PRO A 85 10.26 7.45 15.63
CA PRO A 85 9.36 7.34 14.50
C PRO A 85 10.07 7.27 13.13
N MET A 86 9.34 6.82 12.09
CA MET A 86 9.84 6.79 10.72
C MET A 86 9.94 8.20 10.14
N LYS A 87 11.10 8.57 9.61
CA LYS A 87 11.29 9.88 9.00
C LYS A 87 10.60 10.00 7.65
N ILE A 88 10.00 11.18 7.41
CA ILE A 88 9.52 11.61 6.11
C ILE A 88 10.25 12.88 5.75
N TYR A 89 10.92 12.91 4.61
CA TYR A 89 11.61 14.08 4.09
C TYR A 89 10.82 14.66 2.94
N ALA A 90 10.38 15.91 3.06
CA ALA A 90 9.54 16.55 2.06
C ALA A 90 10.05 17.93 1.69
N TRP A 91 10.27 18.18 0.40
CA TRP A 91 10.71 19.45 -0.15
C TRP A 91 10.19 19.64 -1.59
N GLN A 92 10.33 20.87 -2.11
CA GLN A 92 10.02 21.15 -3.51
C GLN A 92 11.29 21.08 -4.36
N ASP A 93 11.20 20.53 -5.56
CA ASP A 93 12.29 20.31 -6.52
C ASP A 93 13.02 21.59 -7.00
N VAL A 94 12.59 22.76 -6.54
CA VAL A 94 13.28 24.05 -6.77
C VAL A 94 14.51 24.24 -5.90
N VAL A 95 14.71 23.40 -4.91
CA VAL A 95 15.90 23.39 -4.05
C VAL A 95 16.56 22.03 -4.10
N ASP A 96 17.88 22.00 -3.92
CA ASP A 96 18.61 20.75 -3.73
C ASP A 96 18.14 20.04 -2.45
N ASN A 97 18.36 18.73 -2.36
CA ASN A 97 18.01 17.95 -1.16
C ASN A 97 18.48 18.64 0.13
N PRO A 98 17.56 19.15 0.97
CA PRO A 98 17.95 19.87 2.21
C PRO A 98 18.66 18.97 3.24
N TRP A 99 18.53 17.65 3.11
CA TRP A 99 19.11 16.66 4.01
C TRP A 99 20.24 15.86 3.37
N GLU A 100 20.90 16.39 2.32
CA GLU A 100 21.99 15.70 1.61
C GLU A 100 23.11 15.21 2.55
N ALA A 101 23.40 15.95 3.61
CA ALA A 101 24.40 15.57 4.61
C ALA A 101 23.99 14.36 5.48
N GLU A 102 22.68 14.16 5.68
CA GLU A 102 22.12 13.06 6.47
C GLU A 102 21.76 11.86 5.58
N ARG A 103 21.17 12.15 4.42
CA ARG A 103 20.68 11.18 3.44
C ARG A 103 21.15 11.58 2.03
N PRO A 104 22.38 11.22 1.66
CA PRO A 104 22.90 11.56 0.34
C PRO A 104 22.11 10.91 -0.78
N GLY A 105 21.85 11.71 -1.85
CA GLY A 105 21.24 11.22 -3.08
C GLY A 105 19.77 10.85 -2.95
N MET A 106 19.03 11.39 -1.97
CA MET A 106 17.57 11.30 -2.00
C MET A 106 17.03 12.19 -3.13
N GLU A 107 16.17 11.60 -3.95
CA GLU A 107 15.48 12.27 -5.04
C GLU A 107 14.14 11.59 -5.33
N GLY A 108 13.21 12.30 -5.96
CA GLY A 108 11.90 11.80 -6.35
C GLY A 108 10.96 11.54 -5.18
N MET A 109 10.02 10.63 -5.40
CA MET A 109 9.02 10.24 -4.41
C MET A 109 9.10 8.72 -4.21
N SER A 110 9.36 8.29 -2.98
CA SER A 110 9.56 6.86 -2.71
C SER A 110 9.59 6.54 -1.22
N VAL A 111 9.29 5.29 -0.89
CA VAL A 111 9.67 4.69 0.39
C VAL A 111 10.96 3.90 0.21
N SER A 112 12.03 4.37 0.83
CA SER A 112 13.38 3.84 0.70
C SER A 112 13.88 3.17 1.98
N GLY A 113 15.00 2.44 1.88
CA GLY A 113 15.63 1.78 3.02
C GLY A 113 15.71 0.27 2.89
N ASP A 114 16.38 -0.37 3.86
CA ASP A 114 16.67 -1.81 3.86
C ASP A 114 15.78 -2.64 4.82
N GLY A 115 14.70 -2.04 5.31
CA GLY A 115 13.81 -2.65 6.30
C GLY A 115 14.30 -2.51 7.75
N ARG A 116 15.53 -2.03 7.97
CA ARG A 116 16.05 -1.68 9.31
C ARG A 116 16.10 -0.19 9.53
N ASP A 117 16.27 0.55 8.45
CA ASP A 117 16.26 2.00 8.42
C ASP A 117 15.44 2.38 7.18
N THR A 118 14.16 2.66 7.39
CA THR A 118 13.20 2.97 6.35
C THR A 118 12.73 4.41 6.49
N TRP A 119 12.65 5.12 5.38
CA TRP A 119 12.18 6.50 5.32
C TRP A 119 11.37 6.75 4.05
N MET A 120 10.55 7.80 4.09
CA MET A 120 9.80 8.28 2.92
C MET A 120 10.47 9.54 2.37
N VAL A 121 10.51 9.66 1.06
CA VAL A 121 10.98 10.84 0.33
C VAL A 121 9.81 11.40 -0.47
N LEU A 122 9.63 12.71 -0.41
CA LEU A 122 8.60 13.46 -1.13
C LEU A 122 9.23 14.72 -1.72
N GLU A 123 9.95 14.58 -2.85
CA GLU A 123 10.40 15.69 -3.66
C GLU A 123 9.29 16.11 -4.61
N ILE A 124 8.51 17.10 -4.21
CA ILE A 124 7.30 17.51 -4.94
C ILE A 124 7.65 18.48 -6.06
N GLU A 125 7.17 18.20 -7.28
CA GLU A 125 7.45 19.03 -8.44
C GLU A 125 6.77 20.40 -8.36
N ALA A 126 7.52 21.46 -8.64
CA ALA A 126 7.00 22.84 -8.71
C ALA A 126 5.89 22.99 -9.77
N ASN A 127 6.00 22.23 -10.86
CA ASN A 127 5.01 22.25 -11.93
C ASN A 127 3.65 21.73 -11.47
N ASP A 128 3.61 20.78 -10.54
CA ASP A 128 2.36 20.27 -9.98
C ASP A 128 1.62 21.33 -9.18
N PHE A 129 2.34 22.15 -8.42
CA PHE A 129 1.75 23.31 -7.74
C PHE A 129 1.24 24.35 -8.74
N ALA A 130 2.02 24.63 -9.79
CA ALA A 130 1.68 25.63 -10.79
C ALA A 130 0.45 25.23 -11.62
N SER A 131 0.27 23.94 -11.89
CA SER A 131 -0.86 23.41 -12.64
C SER A 131 -2.10 23.17 -11.78
N GLY A 132 -1.97 23.17 -10.46
CA GLY A 132 -3.02 22.76 -9.53
C GLY A 132 -3.31 21.27 -9.57
N SER A 133 -2.30 20.47 -9.88
CA SER A 133 -2.38 19.00 -9.90
C SER A 133 -2.71 18.46 -8.50
N LEU A 134 -3.63 17.53 -8.41
CA LEU A 134 -3.89 16.81 -7.16
C LEU A 134 -2.78 15.81 -6.82
N HIS A 135 -1.87 15.56 -7.73
CA HIS A 135 -0.71 14.69 -7.50
C HIS A 135 0.12 15.13 -6.28
N ILE A 136 0.21 16.45 -6.01
CA ILE A 136 0.86 16.98 -4.79
C ILE A 136 0.29 16.41 -3.48
N TYR A 137 -0.93 15.92 -3.49
CA TYR A 137 -1.60 15.32 -2.34
C TYR A 137 -1.74 13.80 -2.48
N SER A 138 -2.08 13.32 -3.68
CA SER A 138 -2.29 11.90 -3.93
C SER A 138 -1.02 11.09 -3.72
N VAL A 139 0.13 11.63 -4.07
CA VAL A 139 1.43 10.96 -3.87
C VAL A 139 1.73 10.67 -2.39
N VAL A 140 1.24 11.49 -1.47
CA VAL A 140 1.36 11.22 -0.03
C VAL A 140 0.60 9.93 0.33
N ALA A 141 -0.58 9.74 -0.26
CA ALA A 141 -1.37 8.52 -0.06
C ALA A 141 -0.71 7.30 -0.74
N HIS A 142 -0.14 7.50 -1.93
CA HIS A 142 0.64 6.50 -2.65
C HIS A 142 1.81 5.97 -1.81
N GLU A 143 2.68 6.86 -1.36
CA GLU A 143 3.86 6.49 -0.57
C GLU A 143 3.48 5.94 0.82
N TYR A 144 2.43 6.47 1.44
CA TYR A 144 1.90 5.89 2.67
C TYR A 144 1.51 4.42 2.47
N TRP A 145 0.89 4.09 1.31
CA TRP A 145 0.50 2.71 1.05
C TRP A 145 1.71 1.80 0.87
N HIS A 146 2.80 2.29 0.30
CA HIS A 146 4.06 1.55 0.24
C HIS A 146 4.64 1.28 1.65
N VAL A 147 4.50 2.20 2.59
CA VAL A 147 4.86 1.93 4.00
C VAL A 147 4.05 0.78 4.57
N TYR A 148 2.73 0.78 4.32
CA TYR A 148 1.85 -0.30 4.72
C TYR A 148 2.24 -1.64 4.07
N GLN A 149 2.43 -1.67 2.76
CA GLN A 149 2.82 -2.86 2.01
C GLN A 149 4.16 -3.42 2.49
N ARG A 150 5.16 -2.57 2.72
CA ARG A 150 6.45 -2.99 3.29
C ARG A 150 6.27 -3.65 4.64
N GLY A 151 5.50 -3.05 5.51
CA GLY A 151 5.19 -3.62 6.82
C GLY A 151 4.51 -4.98 6.73
N ALA A 152 3.59 -5.15 5.77
CA ALA A 152 2.84 -6.37 5.57
C ALA A 152 3.66 -7.47 4.87
N TRP A 153 4.54 -7.13 3.92
CA TRP A 153 5.13 -8.11 2.97
C TRP A 153 6.60 -8.44 3.21
N MET A 154 7.45 -7.45 3.52
CA MET A 154 8.90 -7.65 3.55
C MET A 154 9.43 -8.60 4.63
N GLY A 155 8.71 -8.77 5.71
CA GLY A 155 9.11 -9.71 6.79
C GLY A 155 8.86 -11.17 6.49
N GLN A 156 8.28 -11.51 5.34
CA GLN A 156 7.70 -12.83 5.08
C GLN A 156 8.36 -13.61 3.93
N GLY A 157 9.32 -12.98 3.20
CA GLY A 157 9.98 -13.62 2.06
C GLY A 157 9.03 -13.93 0.91
N LEU A 158 7.96 -13.16 0.77
CA LEU A 158 6.92 -13.35 -0.22
C LEU A 158 7.24 -12.58 -1.49
N SER A 159 6.96 -13.17 -2.63
CA SER A 159 7.08 -12.56 -3.94
C SER A 159 5.70 -12.44 -4.54
N TYR A 160 5.17 -11.23 -4.57
CA TYR A 160 4.03 -10.88 -5.41
C TYR A 160 4.50 -10.30 -6.73
N PRO A 161 3.65 -10.32 -7.76
CA PRO A 161 3.93 -9.58 -8.99
C PRO A 161 4.09 -8.08 -8.68
N ASP A 162 5.08 -7.44 -9.32
CA ASP A 162 5.39 -6.03 -9.07
C ASP A 162 4.22 -5.09 -9.34
N TRP A 163 3.33 -5.45 -10.29
CA TRP A 163 2.10 -4.68 -10.55
C TRP A 163 1.13 -4.64 -9.34
N MET A 164 1.19 -5.58 -8.42
CA MET A 164 0.39 -5.50 -7.19
C MET A 164 0.92 -4.45 -6.23
N TRP A 165 2.23 -4.23 -6.25
CA TRP A 165 2.87 -3.22 -5.43
C TRP A 165 2.43 -1.81 -5.86
N GLU A 166 2.74 -1.44 -7.10
CA GLU A 166 2.41 -0.13 -7.65
C GLU A 166 0.90 0.04 -7.88
N GLY A 167 0.23 -1.01 -8.35
CA GLY A 167 -1.22 -0.97 -8.57
C GLY A 167 -2.01 -0.74 -7.28
N GLY A 168 -1.56 -1.32 -6.15
CA GLY A 168 -2.18 -1.08 -4.84
C GLY A 168 -2.05 0.38 -4.40
N ALA A 169 -0.85 0.94 -4.53
CA ALA A 169 -0.59 2.33 -4.18
C ALA A 169 -1.37 3.30 -5.11
N LYS A 170 -1.35 3.04 -6.43
CA LYS A 170 -2.08 3.86 -7.41
C LYS A 170 -3.60 3.81 -7.23
N VAL A 171 -4.18 2.64 -6.96
CA VAL A 171 -5.62 2.55 -6.70
C VAL A 171 -5.99 3.27 -5.40
N LEU A 172 -5.17 3.13 -4.36
CA LEU A 172 -5.45 3.81 -3.09
C LEU A 172 -5.35 5.33 -3.22
N GLU A 173 -4.35 5.86 -3.93
CA GLU A 173 -4.22 7.30 -4.13
C GLU A 173 -5.42 7.88 -4.89
N GLU A 174 -5.91 7.18 -5.93
CA GLU A 174 -7.06 7.63 -6.71
C GLU A 174 -8.38 7.57 -5.91
N LEU A 175 -8.56 6.53 -5.09
CA LEU A 175 -9.69 6.47 -4.16
C LEU A 175 -9.62 7.61 -3.13
N TYR A 176 -8.41 7.90 -2.61
CA TYR A 176 -8.19 8.99 -1.67
C TYR A 176 -8.59 10.35 -2.26
N VAL A 177 -8.08 10.70 -3.44
CA VAL A 177 -8.40 12.00 -4.06
C VAL A 177 -9.85 12.08 -4.54
N SER A 178 -10.44 10.96 -4.96
CA SER A 178 -11.87 10.91 -5.27
C SER A 178 -12.73 11.24 -4.05
N GLU A 179 -12.43 10.64 -2.89
CA GLU A 179 -13.17 10.83 -1.65
C GLU A 179 -13.00 12.24 -1.07
N HIS A 180 -11.76 12.74 -0.99
CA HIS A 180 -11.46 13.97 -0.25
C HIS A 180 -11.44 15.23 -1.11
N TYR A 181 -11.19 15.11 -2.42
CA TYR A 181 -11.13 16.25 -3.33
C TYR A 181 -12.18 16.18 -4.45
N GLY A 182 -12.97 15.11 -4.52
CA GLY A 182 -14.06 14.93 -5.47
C GLY A 182 -13.60 14.77 -6.92
N GLN A 183 -12.35 14.41 -7.17
CA GLN A 183 -11.76 14.20 -8.49
C GLN A 183 -10.77 13.05 -8.42
N SER A 184 -10.71 12.26 -9.50
CA SER A 184 -9.68 11.23 -9.67
C SER A 184 -9.37 11.04 -11.16
N GLU A 185 -8.27 10.39 -11.48
CA GLU A 185 -7.97 9.97 -12.85
C GLU A 185 -8.97 8.93 -13.35
N PHE A 186 -9.55 8.13 -12.46
CA PHE A 186 -10.65 7.22 -12.78
C PHE A 186 -11.84 7.93 -13.43
N ASP A 187 -12.15 9.15 -12.96
CA ASP A 187 -13.28 9.95 -13.45
C ASP A 187 -12.99 10.62 -14.80
N ARG A 188 -11.73 10.81 -15.15
CA ARG A 188 -11.31 11.60 -16.31
C ARG A 188 -11.06 10.78 -17.57
N ASN A 189 -11.20 9.45 -17.52
CA ASN A 189 -10.73 8.52 -18.55
C ASN A 189 -9.23 8.71 -18.90
N LEU A 190 -8.46 9.27 -17.98
CA LEU A 190 -7.01 9.47 -18.11
C LEU A 190 -6.23 8.23 -17.71
N PHE A 191 -6.80 7.06 -17.92
CA PHE A 191 -6.23 5.79 -17.48
C PHE A 191 -5.93 4.91 -18.70
N PRO A 192 -5.03 5.34 -19.60
CA PRO A 192 -4.73 4.59 -20.80
C PRO A 192 -3.90 3.37 -20.44
N VAL A 193 -4.49 2.21 -20.64
CA VAL A 193 -3.79 0.92 -20.51
C VAL A 193 -3.37 0.47 -21.89
N ALA A 194 -2.07 0.43 -22.14
CA ALA A 194 -1.56 -0.04 -23.42
C ALA A 194 -1.97 -1.51 -23.66
N ALA A 195 -2.62 -1.78 -24.78
CA ALA A 195 -3.04 -3.16 -25.12
C ALA A 195 -1.84 -4.11 -25.20
N THR A 196 -0.68 -3.60 -25.62
CA THR A 196 0.59 -4.37 -25.64
C THR A 196 1.08 -4.81 -24.29
N ALA A 197 0.77 -4.07 -23.21
CA ALA A 197 1.15 -4.45 -21.85
C ALA A 197 0.41 -5.70 -21.38
N LEU A 198 -0.85 -5.87 -21.79
CA LEU A 198 -1.64 -7.05 -21.44
C LEU A 198 -1.38 -8.26 -22.36
N ALA A 199 -0.68 -8.08 -23.48
CA ALA A 199 -0.31 -9.19 -24.35
C ALA A 199 0.69 -10.16 -23.68
N ASN A 200 1.52 -9.65 -22.77
CA ASN A 200 2.50 -10.41 -22.00
C ASN A 200 2.50 -9.97 -20.54
N PRO A 201 1.43 -10.21 -19.77
CA PRO A 201 1.31 -9.70 -18.42
C PRO A 201 2.37 -10.25 -17.45
N SER A 202 2.95 -11.42 -17.73
CA SER A 202 4.07 -11.98 -16.98
C SER A 202 5.37 -11.18 -17.13
N ASP A 203 5.54 -10.49 -18.24
CA ASP A 203 6.71 -9.65 -18.51
C ASP A 203 6.54 -8.24 -17.92
N PHE A 204 5.32 -7.87 -17.61
CA PHE A 204 4.96 -6.53 -17.14
C PHE A 204 5.62 -6.20 -15.80
N GLY A 205 5.67 -7.14 -14.86
CA GLY A 205 6.35 -6.99 -13.58
C GLY A 205 7.83 -6.66 -13.71
N LEU A 206 8.49 -7.08 -14.80
CA LEU A 206 9.90 -6.78 -15.06
C LEU A 206 10.12 -5.36 -15.61
N TYR A 207 9.09 -4.75 -16.20
CA TYR A 207 9.19 -3.40 -16.76
C TYR A 207 8.91 -2.29 -15.73
N ALA A 208 8.07 -2.53 -14.74
CA ALA A 208 7.74 -1.55 -13.70
C ALA A 208 8.98 -1.12 -12.88
N PHE A 209 9.95 -2.02 -12.71
CA PHE A 209 11.17 -1.76 -11.91
C PHE A 209 12.47 -1.57 -12.70
N LYS A 210 12.49 -1.70 -13.99
CA LYS A 210 13.67 -1.30 -14.76
C LYS A 210 13.75 0.22 -14.83
N GLY A 211 14.16 0.81 -13.70
CA GLY A 211 14.39 2.22 -13.56
C GLY A 211 15.11 2.80 -14.76
N GLY A 212 14.52 3.81 -15.37
CA GLY A 212 15.07 4.50 -16.53
C GLY A 212 14.12 4.66 -17.70
N ALA A 213 12.84 4.38 -17.56
CA ALA A 213 11.85 4.78 -18.54
C ALA A 213 11.77 6.31 -18.56
N VAL A 214 12.45 6.91 -19.50
CA VAL A 214 12.43 8.35 -19.73
C VAL A 214 11.13 8.69 -20.45
N GLY A 215 10.23 9.43 -19.79
CA GLY A 215 9.09 10.11 -20.40
C GLY A 215 7.98 9.19 -20.93
N GLY A 216 6.81 9.25 -20.36
CA GLY A 216 5.57 8.64 -20.90
C GLY A 216 5.40 7.13 -20.72
N GLU A 217 6.46 6.37 -20.56
CA GLU A 217 6.37 4.94 -20.24
C GLU A 217 6.14 4.68 -18.75
N TYR A 218 6.55 5.59 -17.91
CA TYR A 218 6.41 5.49 -16.45
C TYR A 218 4.93 5.57 -16.03
N ASP A 219 4.22 6.57 -16.50
CA ASP A 219 2.78 6.73 -16.21
C ASP A 219 1.96 5.54 -16.71
N ARG A 220 2.34 4.97 -17.85
CA ARG A 220 1.69 3.77 -18.40
C ARG A 220 1.83 2.55 -17.49
N ASN A 221 2.95 2.42 -16.78
CA ASN A 221 3.17 1.31 -15.87
C ASN A 221 2.30 1.40 -14.62
N TYR A 222 2.14 2.58 -14.04
CA TYR A 222 1.25 2.80 -12.90
C TYR A 222 -0.21 2.54 -13.26
N THR A 223 -0.67 3.10 -14.38
CA THR A 223 -2.05 2.89 -14.85
C THR A 223 -2.31 1.43 -15.19
N THR A 224 -1.37 0.74 -15.84
CA THR A 224 -1.52 -0.69 -16.15
C THR A 224 -1.52 -1.53 -14.86
N SER A 225 -0.66 -1.22 -13.90
CA SER A 225 -0.62 -1.90 -12.60
C SER A 225 -1.94 -1.75 -11.85
N ALA A 226 -2.49 -0.55 -11.82
CA ALA A 226 -3.79 -0.28 -11.21
C ALA A 226 -4.93 -1.00 -11.95
N PHE A 227 -4.91 -0.98 -13.29
CA PHE A 227 -5.87 -1.76 -14.09
C PHE A 227 -5.83 -3.25 -13.73
N MET A 228 -4.66 -3.84 -13.64
CA MET A 228 -4.52 -5.26 -13.29
C MET A 228 -5.06 -5.55 -11.88
N LEU A 229 -4.84 -4.66 -10.91
CA LEU A 229 -5.41 -4.81 -9.57
C LEU A 229 -6.94 -4.73 -9.59
N LEU A 230 -7.50 -3.76 -10.32
CA LEU A 230 -8.94 -3.61 -10.46
C LEU A 230 -9.58 -4.77 -11.24
N ALA A 231 -8.89 -5.27 -12.28
CA ALA A 231 -9.31 -6.47 -13.01
C ALA A 231 -9.32 -7.71 -12.09
N LEU A 232 -8.33 -7.86 -11.21
CA LEU A 232 -8.33 -8.92 -10.21
C LEU A 232 -9.52 -8.78 -9.25
N ALA A 233 -9.80 -7.58 -8.74
CA ALA A 233 -10.98 -7.35 -7.91
C ALA A 233 -12.28 -7.73 -8.65
N LYS A 234 -12.37 -7.42 -9.95
CA LYS A 234 -13.51 -7.80 -10.79
C LYS A 234 -13.65 -9.31 -10.94
N GLU A 235 -12.56 -10.02 -11.22
CA GLU A 235 -12.55 -11.48 -11.28
C GLU A 235 -13.01 -12.12 -9.96
N LEU A 236 -12.64 -11.56 -8.82
CA LEU A 236 -13.08 -12.03 -7.50
C LEU A 236 -14.59 -11.83 -7.30
N GLN A 237 -15.15 -10.70 -7.75
CA GLN A 237 -16.60 -10.50 -7.76
C GLN A 237 -17.32 -11.58 -8.59
N GLU A 238 -16.84 -11.84 -9.79
CA GLU A 238 -17.49 -12.76 -10.73
C GLU A 238 -17.35 -14.23 -10.31
N ARG A 239 -16.17 -14.64 -9.86
CA ARG A 239 -15.89 -16.05 -9.51
C ARG A 239 -16.32 -16.43 -8.11
N GLN A 240 -16.22 -15.52 -7.16
CA GLN A 240 -16.46 -15.81 -5.74
C GLN A 240 -17.73 -15.14 -5.21
N GLY A 241 -18.35 -14.26 -5.98
CA GLY A 241 -19.56 -13.54 -5.58
C GLY A 241 -19.29 -12.47 -4.51
N LEU A 242 -18.05 -11.99 -4.40
CA LEU A 242 -17.72 -10.90 -3.49
C LEU A 242 -18.38 -9.61 -3.96
N THR A 243 -18.75 -8.76 -3.01
CA THR A 243 -19.14 -7.39 -3.32
C THR A 243 -17.92 -6.58 -3.82
N GLU A 244 -18.17 -5.43 -4.42
CA GLU A 244 -17.10 -4.53 -4.87
C GLU A 244 -16.20 -4.11 -3.70
N VAL A 245 -16.79 -3.74 -2.56
CA VAL A 245 -16.06 -3.37 -1.34
C VAL A 245 -15.19 -4.51 -0.82
N GLU A 246 -15.74 -5.73 -0.74
CA GLU A 246 -15.00 -6.90 -0.27
C GLU A 246 -13.83 -7.24 -1.21
N SER A 247 -14.06 -7.21 -2.52
CA SER A 247 -13.02 -7.53 -3.52
C SER A 247 -11.91 -6.48 -3.54
N LEU A 248 -12.24 -5.18 -3.53
CA LEU A 248 -11.26 -4.10 -3.41
C LEU A 248 -10.50 -4.19 -2.08
N GLY A 249 -11.20 -4.42 -0.98
CA GLY A 249 -10.59 -4.61 0.33
C GLY A 249 -9.63 -5.81 0.36
N LEU A 250 -9.99 -6.90 -0.32
CA LEU A 250 -9.12 -8.08 -0.40
C LEU A 250 -7.84 -7.78 -1.19
N VAL A 251 -7.92 -7.21 -2.38
CA VAL A 251 -6.74 -6.96 -3.23
C VAL A 251 -5.83 -5.86 -2.69
N LEU A 252 -6.35 -4.88 -1.99
CA LEU A 252 -5.56 -3.84 -1.34
C LEU A 252 -4.88 -4.33 -0.05
N LYS A 253 -5.61 -5.05 0.80
CA LYS A 253 -5.10 -5.48 2.11
C LYS A 253 -4.28 -6.76 2.07
N ALA A 254 -4.44 -7.57 1.03
CA ALA A 254 -3.91 -8.92 1.02
C ALA A 254 -2.40 -8.99 1.26
N PRO A 255 -1.96 -9.32 2.47
CA PRO A 255 -0.64 -9.91 2.67
C PRO A 255 -0.74 -11.38 2.34
N ALA A 256 0.31 -11.96 1.78
CA ALA A 256 0.31 -13.41 1.59
C ALA A 256 0.31 -14.13 2.94
N PRO A 257 -0.41 -15.24 3.05
CA PRO A 257 -0.33 -16.10 4.23
C PRO A 257 1.11 -16.55 4.46
N ARG A 258 1.54 -16.54 5.70
CA ARG A 258 2.86 -17.01 6.10
C ARG A 258 3.02 -18.51 5.72
N GLY A 259 4.13 -18.82 5.03
CA GLY A 259 4.53 -20.20 4.76
C GLY A 259 3.86 -20.85 3.57
N SER A 260 3.11 -20.12 2.73
CA SER A 260 2.56 -20.66 1.49
C SER A 260 3.61 -20.60 0.36
N GLU A 261 3.75 -21.68 -0.39
CA GLU A 261 4.54 -21.72 -1.63
C GLU A 261 3.80 -21.11 -2.82
N THR A 262 2.47 -20.91 -2.70
CA THR A 262 1.60 -20.37 -3.73
C THR A 262 0.70 -19.26 -3.18
N PRO A 263 1.28 -18.14 -2.72
CA PRO A 263 0.52 -17.13 -1.97
C PRO A 263 -0.64 -16.53 -2.76
N PHE A 264 -0.51 -16.37 -4.08
CA PHE A 264 -1.57 -15.80 -4.93
C PHE A 264 -2.81 -16.71 -4.98
N LEU A 265 -2.60 -18.02 -5.19
CA LEU A 265 -3.69 -18.99 -5.22
C LEU A 265 -4.41 -19.10 -3.86
N ASP A 266 -3.64 -19.11 -2.77
CA ASP A 266 -4.19 -19.26 -1.42
C ASP A 266 -5.04 -18.05 -1.01
N VAL A 267 -4.65 -16.83 -1.43
CA VAL A 267 -5.38 -15.60 -1.12
C VAL A 267 -6.57 -15.40 -2.04
N PHE A 268 -6.37 -15.58 -3.35
CA PHE A 268 -7.37 -15.20 -4.35
C PHE A 268 -8.17 -16.36 -4.93
N GLY A 269 -7.86 -17.59 -4.54
CA GLY A 269 -8.58 -18.80 -5.02
C GLY A 269 -8.41 -19.09 -6.50
N MET A 270 -7.45 -18.44 -7.17
CA MET A 270 -7.06 -18.67 -8.55
C MET A 270 -5.54 -18.55 -8.69
N SER A 271 -4.95 -19.25 -9.66
CA SER A 271 -3.54 -19.09 -9.96
C SER A 271 -3.27 -17.78 -10.68
N LEU A 272 -2.02 -17.30 -10.61
CA LEU A 272 -1.59 -16.11 -11.36
C LEU A 272 -1.73 -16.32 -12.88
N GLU A 273 -1.48 -17.54 -13.36
CA GLU A 273 -1.65 -17.90 -14.77
C GLU A 273 -3.14 -17.83 -15.19
N GLU A 274 -4.06 -18.34 -14.36
CA GLU A 274 -5.50 -18.22 -14.60
C GLU A 274 -5.96 -16.77 -14.62
N PHE A 275 -5.45 -15.93 -13.73
CA PHE A 275 -5.72 -14.50 -13.74
C PHE A 275 -5.20 -13.84 -15.02
N TYR A 276 -3.96 -14.10 -15.42
CA TYR A 276 -3.42 -13.54 -16.67
C TYR A 276 -4.20 -13.99 -17.90
N ALA A 277 -4.67 -15.24 -17.93
CA ALA A 277 -5.50 -15.72 -19.01
C ALA A 277 -6.87 -15.01 -19.08
N SER A 278 -7.43 -14.58 -17.93
CA SER A 278 -8.70 -13.85 -17.91
C SER A 278 -8.60 -12.45 -18.50
N LEU A 279 -7.40 -11.84 -18.54
CA LEU A 279 -7.18 -10.51 -19.12
C LEU A 279 -7.52 -10.46 -20.63
N ALA A 280 -7.55 -11.61 -21.31
CA ALA A 280 -7.96 -11.69 -22.71
C ALA A 280 -9.45 -11.30 -22.95
N GLN A 281 -10.26 -11.21 -21.91
CA GLN A 281 -11.64 -10.70 -22.01
C GLN A 281 -11.73 -9.20 -22.28
N TYR A 282 -10.66 -8.45 -22.00
CA TYR A 282 -10.60 -7.01 -22.20
C TYR A 282 -10.05 -6.70 -23.61
N PRO A 283 -10.90 -6.34 -24.56
CA PRO A 283 -10.48 -6.13 -25.94
C PRO A 283 -9.69 -4.84 -26.10
N ALA A 284 -8.72 -4.88 -27.00
CA ALA A 284 -8.04 -3.68 -27.45
C ALA A 284 -9.01 -2.83 -28.31
N VAL A 285 -8.98 -1.52 -28.07
CA VAL A 285 -9.71 -0.51 -28.82
C VAL A 285 -8.73 0.58 -29.26
N ALA A 286 -9.06 1.25 -30.39
CA ALA A 286 -8.25 2.38 -30.81
C ALA A 286 -8.25 3.46 -29.74
N SER A 287 -7.07 4.01 -29.41
CA SER A 287 -6.97 5.16 -28.54
C SER A 287 -7.72 6.34 -29.16
N GLY A 288 -8.57 6.99 -28.39
CA GLY A 288 -9.22 8.25 -28.79
C GLY A 288 -8.34 9.48 -28.55
N GLU A 289 -7.15 9.29 -27.98
CA GLU A 289 -6.27 10.37 -27.54
C GLU A 289 -5.09 10.55 -28.48
N ASP A 290 -4.91 11.76 -29.02
CA ASP A 290 -3.86 12.08 -29.98
C ASP A 290 -2.43 11.92 -29.41
N TRP A 291 -2.30 11.91 -28.08
CA TRP A 291 -1.01 11.78 -27.40
C TRP A 291 -0.61 10.32 -27.11
N PHE A 292 -1.54 9.37 -27.33
CA PHE A 292 -1.29 7.96 -27.05
C PHE A 292 -1.16 7.17 -28.37
N GLU A 293 0.02 6.63 -28.62
CA GLU A 293 0.27 5.78 -29.79
C GLU A 293 -0.13 4.32 -29.52
N GLY A 294 -1.01 3.79 -30.38
CA GLY A 294 -1.42 2.39 -30.36
C GLY A 294 -2.81 2.16 -29.76
N ASP A 295 -3.16 0.89 -29.64
CA ASP A 295 -4.44 0.48 -29.07
C ASP A 295 -4.36 0.50 -27.54
N VAL A 296 -5.47 0.81 -26.91
CA VAL A 296 -5.68 0.80 -25.45
C VAL A 296 -6.72 -0.24 -25.06
N ILE A 297 -6.71 -0.63 -23.81
CA ILE A 297 -7.79 -1.42 -23.22
C ILE A 297 -8.84 -0.44 -22.67
N ASP A 298 -10.12 -0.76 -22.87
CA ASP A 298 -11.21 -0.04 -22.20
C ASP A 298 -11.20 -0.38 -20.71
N ALA A 299 -10.53 0.47 -19.93
CA ALA A 299 -10.42 0.31 -18.49
C ALA A 299 -11.70 0.68 -17.73
N SER A 300 -12.68 1.32 -18.37
CA SER A 300 -13.91 1.79 -17.70
C SER A 300 -14.72 0.66 -17.06
N VAL A 301 -14.58 -0.56 -17.60
CA VAL A 301 -15.31 -1.75 -17.12
C VAL A 301 -14.84 -2.27 -15.75
N VAL A 302 -13.67 -1.86 -15.30
CA VAL A 302 -13.09 -2.25 -14.01
C VAL A 302 -13.00 -1.11 -13.00
N MET A 303 -13.35 0.12 -13.42
CA MET A 303 -13.27 1.28 -12.55
C MET A 303 -14.21 1.14 -11.36
N PRO A 304 -13.76 1.54 -10.16
CA PRO A 304 -14.58 1.52 -8.96
C PRO A 304 -15.82 2.39 -9.08
N SER A 305 -16.88 1.98 -8.40
CA SER A 305 -18.10 2.78 -8.30
C SER A 305 -17.82 4.11 -7.59
N LYS A 306 -18.46 5.18 -8.08
CA LYS A 306 -18.33 6.49 -7.44
C LYS A 306 -18.91 6.50 -6.03
N GLY A 307 -18.23 7.20 -5.15
CA GLY A 307 -18.67 7.40 -3.77
C GLY A 307 -18.28 6.27 -2.80
N LEU A 308 -17.46 5.33 -3.22
CA LEU A 308 -16.79 4.42 -2.29
C LEU A 308 -15.83 5.20 -1.40
N THR A 309 -15.80 4.83 -0.11
CA THR A 309 -14.88 5.41 0.86
C THR A 309 -13.76 4.44 1.21
N LEU A 310 -12.59 4.98 1.56
CA LEU A 310 -11.48 4.16 2.04
C LEU A 310 -11.84 3.41 3.33
N GLU A 311 -12.68 4.01 4.19
CA GLU A 311 -13.15 3.36 5.42
C GLU A 311 -13.93 2.09 5.11
N GLU A 312 -14.90 2.13 4.18
CA GLU A 312 -15.68 0.95 3.78
C GLU A 312 -14.79 -0.15 3.18
N ILE A 313 -13.80 0.22 2.36
CA ILE A 313 -12.92 -0.73 1.67
C ILE A 313 -11.89 -1.35 2.62
N LEU A 314 -11.29 -0.57 3.51
CA LEU A 314 -10.15 -0.98 4.32
C LEU A 314 -10.52 -1.50 5.71
N GLN A 315 -11.73 -1.20 6.21
CA GLN A 315 -12.16 -1.74 7.49
C GLN A 315 -12.38 -3.25 7.39
N PRO A 316 -11.95 -4.03 8.38
CA PRO A 316 -12.32 -5.44 8.40
C PRO A 316 -13.84 -5.56 8.50
N ALA A 317 -14.44 -6.40 7.66
CA ALA A 317 -15.83 -6.79 7.85
C ALA A 317 -15.97 -7.41 9.24
N GLU A 318 -16.92 -6.90 10.05
CA GLU A 318 -17.26 -7.49 11.34
C GLU A 318 -17.89 -8.90 11.18
#